data_1c09741332844fb61c35a9c91fe831ed
#
_entry.id   1c09741332844fb61c35a9c91fe831ed
#
_cell.length_a   1.000
_cell.length_b   1.000
_cell.length_c   1.000
_cell.angle_alpha   90.00
_cell.angle_beta   90.00
_cell.angle_gamma   90.00
#
_symmetry.space_group_name_H-M   'P 1'
#
loop_
_entity.id
_entity.type
_entity.pdbx_description
1 polymer ?
#
loop_
_entity_poly.entity_id
_entity_poly.type
_entity_poly.pdbx_seq_one_letter_code
_entity_poly.pdbx_strand_id
1 'polypeptide(L)'
;MPIYFRDTPVNEPFTFNSIGNHWAQEATIRPKGYPLYHYLQTEKGLGNISIQGKHYTLKEGEGFLIAPFISHSYYGETDIWTTCFFTFAGTLESHIGKIQGSKPIIFISKEQGMQIEQIIKSTIKKYEHPPLDAKSLSIDCYRLLMFFADGVSTENFIHEPLYQRYIAPVLKEIENNYTEELTIQELSNKVYITPQYLTRLFQRFLGCSAYEY
;
A
#
# COMPACT_ATOMS: atom_id res chain seq x y z
N MET A 1 -18.44 14.33 11.34
CA MET A 1 -17.76 13.11 10.86
C MET A 1 -18.06 12.97 9.38
N PRO A 2 -17.27 13.59 8.50
CA PRO A 2 -17.53 13.53 7.07
C PRO A 2 -17.00 12.22 6.51
N ILE A 3 -17.91 11.40 6.02
CA ILE A 3 -17.60 10.24 5.18
C ILE A 3 -18.33 10.46 3.87
N TYR A 4 -17.59 10.37 2.79
CA TYR A 4 -18.12 10.47 1.45
C TYR A 4 -17.97 9.15 0.74
N PHE A 5 -19.08 8.62 0.25
CA PHE A 5 -19.13 7.47 -0.64
C PHE A 5 -19.48 7.97 -2.04
N ARG A 6 -18.89 7.32 -3.01
CA ARG A 6 -19.24 7.58 -4.40
C ARG A 6 -20.55 6.89 -4.75
N ASP A 7 -21.45 7.65 -5.34
CA ASP A 7 -22.77 7.21 -5.82
C ASP A 7 -22.92 7.33 -7.34
N THR A 8 -21.87 7.79 -8.04
CA THR A 8 -21.86 7.95 -9.51
C THR A 8 -20.97 6.90 -10.16
N PRO A 9 -21.22 6.52 -11.44
CA PRO A 9 -20.35 5.65 -12.20
C PRO A 9 -18.91 6.19 -12.27
N VAL A 10 -17.93 5.26 -12.28
CA VAL A 10 -16.51 5.61 -12.36
C VAL A 10 -16.15 5.88 -13.82
N ASN A 11 -15.73 7.10 -14.13
CA ASN A 11 -15.26 7.52 -15.44
C ASN A 11 -13.81 8.03 -15.42
N GLU A 12 -13.32 8.41 -14.25
CA GLU A 12 -11.97 8.92 -14.06
C GLU A 12 -10.95 7.79 -14.01
N PRO A 13 -9.68 8.03 -14.44
CA PRO A 13 -8.61 7.05 -14.36
C PRO A 13 -8.41 6.54 -12.92
N PHE A 14 -8.33 7.45 -11.95
CA PHE A 14 -8.25 7.18 -10.53
C PHE A 14 -9.22 8.11 -9.79
N THR A 15 -9.90 7.60 -8.80
CA THR A 15 -10.84 8.36 -7.97
C THR A 15 -11.02 7.68 -6.61
N PHE A 16 -11.75 8.33 -5.70
CA PHE A 16 -12.12 7.72 -4.42
C PHE A 16 -13.45 6.98 -4.55
N ASN A 17 -13.50 5.75 -4.04
CA ASN A 17 -14.77 5.09 -3.78
C ASN A 17 -15.35 5.56 -2.44
N SER A 18 -14.47 5.75 -1.44
CA SER A 18 -14.82 6.38 -0.17
C SER A 18 -13.62 7.17 0.37
N ILE A 19 -13.90 8.21 1.14
CA ILE A 19 -12.91 9.02 1.85
C ILE A 19 -13.55 9.56 3.12
N GLY A 20 -12.80 9.60 4.23
CA GLY A 20 -13.29 10.12 5.50
C GLY A 20 -12.18 10.42 6.48
N ASN A 21 -12.52 11.22 7.49
CA ASN A 21 -11.66 11.53 8.62
C ASN A 21 -12.47 11.60 9.92
N HIS A 22 -11.77 11.66 11.05
CA HIS A 22 -12.36 11.69 12.40
C HIS A 22 -13.36 10.56 12.64
N TRP A 23 -13.08 9.40 12.02
CA TRP A 23 -13.90 8.23 12.16
C TRP A 23 -13.60 7.54 13.50
N ALA A 24 -14.60 7.41 14.40
CA ALA A 24 -14.47 6.56 15.57
C ALA A 24 -14.38 5.10 15.11
N GLN A 25 -13.17 4.58 15.09
CA GLN A 25 -12.87 3.30 14.44
C GLN A 25 -13.27 2.14 15.35
N GLU A 26 -14.29 1.42 14.94
CA GLU A 26 -14.69 0.16 15.59
C GLU A 26 -13.79 -1.00 15.19
N ALA A 27 -13.75 -2.02 16.06
CA ALA A 27 -13.07 -3.27 15.76
C ALA A 27 -13.65 -3.91 14.49
N THR A 28 -12.79 -4.26 13.57
CA THR A 28 -13.20 -4.76 12.25
C THR A 28 -12.42 -6.03 11.91
N ILE A 29 -13.13 -7.05 11.44
CA ILE A 29 -12.55 -8.31 10.97
C ILE A 29 -12.96 -8.51 9.51
N ARG A 30 -11.98 -8.66 8.63
CA ARG A 30 -12.17 -8.85 7.18
C ARG A 30 -11.46 -10.13 6.71
N PRO A 31 -12.04 -11.30 6.92
CA PRO A 31 -11.39 -12.58 6.61
C PRO A 31 -11.15 -12.79 5.12
N LYS A 32 -11.95 -12.16 4.26
CA LYS A 32 -11.79 -12.17 2.79
C LYS A 32 -11.12 -10.89 2.25
N GLY A 33 -10.62 -10.03 3.15
CA GLY A 33 -10.12 -8.70 2.79
C GLY A 33 -11.22 -7.71 2.40
N TYR A 34 -10.80 -6.59 1.83
CA TYR A 34 -11.65 -5.58 1.22
C TYR A 34 -11.48 -5.61 -0.31
N PRO A 35 -12.52 -5.36 -1.12
CA PRO A 35 -12.41 -5.55 -2.57
C PRO A 35 -11.61 -4.46 -3.29
N LEU A 36 -11.25 -3.36 -2.62
CA LEU A 36 -10.49 -2.23 -3.17
C LEU A 36 -9.21 -2.01 -2.36
N TYR A 37 -8.26 -1.28 -2.92
CA TYR A 37 -7.14 -0.73 -2.17
C TYR A 37 -7.68 0.18 -1.06
N HIS A 38 -7.31 -0.13 0.17
CA HIS A 38 -7.82 0.53 1.36
C HIS A 38 -6.68 1.11 2.18
N TYR A 39 -6.71 2.42 2.37
CA TYR A 39 -5.85 3.15 3.28
C TYR A 39 -6.55 3.41 4.61
N LEU A 40 -5.82 3.24 5.71
CA LEU A 40 -6.26 3.60 7.05
C LEU A 40 -5.07 4.17 7.83
N GLN A 41 -5.29 5.28 8.53
CA GLN A 41 -4.29 5.96 9.35
C GLN A 41 -4.89 6.34 10.70
N THR A 42 -4.13 6.17 11.77
CA THR A 42 -4.50 6.65 13.11
C THR A 42 -4.39 8.17 13.16
N GLU A 43 -5.49 8.86 13.43
CA GLU A 43 -5.50 10.29 13.73
C GLU A 43 -5.27 10.55 15.21
N LYS A 44 -5.91 9.76 16.10
CA LYS A 44 -5.80 9.88 17.54
C LYS A 44 -5.90 8.51 18.22
N GLY A 45 -5.11 8.29 19.23
CA GLY A 45 -5.08 7.05 20.00
C GLY A 45 -4.11 6.03 19.43
N LEU A 46 -4.37 4.77 19.68
CA LEU A 46 -3.51 3.66 19.30
C LEU A 46 -4.36 2.55 18.71
N GLY A 47 -3.97 2.07 17.52
CA GLY A 47 -4.62 0.96 16.85
C GLY A 47 -3.69 -0.24 16.72
N ASN A 48 -4.28 -1.43 16.69
CA ASN A 48 -3.60 -2.66 16.34
C ASN A 48 -4.19 -3.26 15.06
N ILE A 49 -3.32 -3.70 14.17
CA ILE A 49 -3.71 -4.40 12.95
C ILE A 49 -3.06 -5.79 12.92
N SER A 50 -3.84 -6.79 12.54
CA SER A 50 -3.37 -8.15 12.26
C SER A 50 -3.53 -8.45 10.79
N ILE A 51 -2.42 -8.81 10.13
CA ILE A 51 -2.37 -9.13 8.70
C ILE A 51 -1.58 -10.43 8.54
N GLN A 52 -2.20 -11.46 7.95
CA GLN A 52 -1.53 -12.75 7.71
C GLN A 52 -0.86 -13.34 8.98
N GLY A 53 -1.49 -13.16 10.15
CA GLY A 53 -0.98 -13.65 11.44
C GLY A 53 0.13 -12.82 12.07
N LYS A 54 0.56 -11.73 11.44
CA LYS A 54 1.48 -10.75 12.03
C LYS A 54 0.70 -9.59 12.63
N HIS A 55 1.15 -9.08 13.77
CA HIS A 55 0.54 -7.97 14.49
C HIS A 55 1.42 -6.72 14.41
N TYR A 56 0.79 -5.59 14.20
CA TYR A 56 1.44 -4.30 14.10
C TYR A 56 0.64 -3.27 14.90
N THR A 57 1.35 -2.38 15.58
CA THR A 57 0.75 -1.25 16.28
C THR A 57 0.84 0.00 15.40
N LEU A 58 -0.24 0.77 15.34
CA LEU A 58 -0.35 2.01 14.58
C LEU A 58 -0.51 3.18 15.54
N LYS A 59 0.54 3.97 15.68
CA LYS A 59 0.54 5.20 16.48
C LYS A 59 -0.06 6.36 15.68
N GLU A 60 -0.31 7.48 16.36
CA GLU A 60 -0.79 8.71 15.72
C GLU A 60 0.10 9.14 14.55
N GLY A 61 -0.50 9.35 13.39
CA GLY A 61 0.15 9.66 12.13
C GLY A 61 0.60 8.44 11.33
N GLU A 62 0.68 7.25 11.93
CA GLU A 62 1.05 6.01 11.22
C GLU A 62 -0.18 5.38 10.58
N GLY A 63 0.03 4.76 9.43
CA GLY A 63 -1.03 4.14 8.66
C GLY A 63 -0.54 2.99 7.79
N PHE A 64 -1.46 2.41 7.03
CA PHE A 64 -1.16 1.39 6.03
C PHE A 64 -2.08 1.53 4.81
N LEU A 65 -1.55 1.14 3.66
CA LEU A 65 -2.32 0.83 2.48
C LEU A 65 -2.28 -0.68 2.27
N ILE A 66 -3.45 -1.30 2.08
CA ILE A 66 -3.57 -2.73 1.85
C ILE A 66 -4.23 -3.01 0.50
N ALA A 67 -3.69 -3.98 -0.23
CA ALA A 67 -4.23 -4.42 -1.51
C ALA A 67 -5.57 -5.16 -1.35
N PRO A 68 -6.37 -5.25 -2.45
CA PRO A 68 -7.63 -5.97 -2.43
C PRO A 68 -7.47 -7.42 -1.96
N PHE A 69 -8.51 -7.92 -1.28
CA PHE A 69 -8.66 -9.31 -0.85
C PHE A 69 -7.61 -9.85 0.13
N ILE A 70 -6.79 -8.99 0.73
CA ILE A 70 -5.87 -9.39 1.80
C ILE A 70 -6.63 -9.47 3.12
N SER A 71 -6.66 -10.68 3.72
CA SER A 71 -7.28 -10.91 5.02
C SER A 71 -6.59 -10.08 6.10
N HIS A 72 -7.37 -9.32 6.86
CA HIS A 72 -6.88 -8.48 7.95
C HIS A 72 -7.95 -8.20 9.00
N SER A 73 -7.52 -7.79 10.17
CA SER A 73 -8.38 -7.25 11.22
C SER A 73 -7.67 -6.11 11.94
N TYR A 74 -8.44 -5.18 12.50
CA TYR A 74 -7.90 -4.10 13.31
C TYR A 74 -8.87 -3.69 14.41
N TYR A 75 -8.33 -3.13 15.49
CA TYR A 75 -9.08 -2.64 16.65
C TYR A 75 -8.30 -1.54 17.37
N GLY A 76 -9.00 -0.69 18.11
CA GLY A 76 -8.39 0.30 18.99
C GLY A 76 -7.83 -0.35 20.24
N GLU A 77 -6.63 0.03 20.65
CA GLU A 77 -6.01 -0.35 21.91
C GLU A 77 -6.34 0.65 23.02
N THR A 78 -6.65 1.89 22.65
CA THR A 78 -7.09 2.96 23.54
C THR A 78 -8.60 3.14 23.50
N ASP A 79 -9.20 3.69 24.55
CA ASP A 79 -10.65 3.95 24.65
C ASP A 79 -11.18 4.78 23.48
N ILE A 80 -10.36 5.68 22.95
CA ILE A 80 -10.66 6.48 21.76
C ILE A 80 -9.61 6.19 20.71
N TRP A 81 -10.06 5.62 19.59
CA TRP A 81 -9.25 5.47 18.39
C TRP A 81 -9.99 6.08 17.21
N THR A 82 -9.44 7.17 16.68
CA THR A 82 -9.99 7.80 15.48
C THR A 82 -9.03 7.65 14.32
N THR A 83 -9.60 7.49 13.13
CA THR A 83 -8.86 7.24 11.90
C THR A 83 -9.31 8.17 10.78
N CYS A 84 -8.40 8.42 9.84
CA CYS A 84 -8.77 8.84 8.50
C CYS A 84 -8.50 7.66 7.53
N PHE A 85 -9.26 7.63 6.44
CA PHE A 85 -9.22 6.55 5.48
C PHE A 85 -9.64 6.99 4.09
N PHE A 86 -9.28 6.21 3.10
CA PHE A 86 -9.86 6.25 1.77
C PHE A 86 -9.75 4.88 1.07
N THR A 87 -10.56 4.70 0.04
CA THR A 87 -10.46 3.56 -0.87
C THR A 87 -10.35 4.07 -2.30
N PHE A 88 -9.45 3.45 -3.06
CA PHE A 88 -9.26 3.80 -4.45
C PHE A 88 -10.28 3.09 -5.36
N ALA A 89 -10.67 3.78 -6.43
CA ALA A 89 -11.40 3.26 -7.56
C ALA A 89 -10.88 3.95 -8.84
N GLY A 90 -11.37 3.56 -10.00
CA GLY A 90 -11.01 4.19 -11.25
C GLY A 90 -11.05 3.22 -12.42
N THR A 91 -11.09 3.76 -13.65
CA THR A 91 -10.99 2.92 -14.85
C THR A 91 -9.63 2.26 -15.01
N LEU A 92 -8.60 2.77 -14.30
CA LEU A 92 -7.23 2.23 -14.24
C LEU A 92 -6.90 1.59 -12.88
N GLU A 93 -7.89 1.23 -12.07
CA GLU A 93 -7.65 0.64 -10.73
C GLU A 93 -6.80 -0.64 -10.77
N SER A 94 -6.90 -1.43 -11.84
CA SER A 94 -6.08 -2.63 -12.05
C SER A 94 -4.57 -2.35 -12.18
N HIS A 95 -4.20 -1.09 -12.47
CA HIS A 95 -2.80 -0.66 -12.60
C HIS A 95 -2.21 -0.15 -11.28
N ILE A 96 -3.02 0.03 -10.24
CA ILE A 96 -2.54 0.52 -8.93
C ILE A 96 -1.44 -0.38 -8.38
N GLY A 97 -1.60 -1.69 -8.49
CA GLY A 97 -0.58 -2.64 -8.06
C GLY A 97 0.79 -2.40 -8.72
N LYS A 98 0.82 -2.10 -10.02
CA LYS A 98 2.07 -1.79 -10.74
C LYS A 98 2.68 -0.48 -10.26
N ILE A 99 1.87 0.55 -10.03
CA ILE A 99 2.33 1.86 -9.52
C ILE A 99 2.99 1.69 -8.13
N GLN A 100 2.49 0.79 -7.31
CA GLN A 100 2.97 0.52 -5.95
C GLN A 100 4.04 -0.58 -5.88
N GLY A 101 4.57 -1.03 -7.00
CA GLY A 101 5.56 -2.10 -7.04
C GLY A 101 5.02 -3.46 -6.59
N SER A 102 3.72 -3.71 -6.81
CA SER A 102 3.00 -4.97 -6.50
C SER A 102 3.07 -5.39 -5.03
N LYS A 103 3.24 -4.44 -4.11
CA LYS A 103 3.28 -4.73 -2.68
C LYS A 103 1.89 -4.93 -2.12
N PRO A 104 1.63 -6.03 -1.41
CA PRO A 104 0.32 -6.30 -0.83
C PRO A 104 -0.03 -5.35 0.31
N ILE A 105 0.98 -4.82 1.01
CA ILE A 105 0.82 -3.92 2.15
C ILE A 105 1.97 -2.91 2.15
N ILE A 106 1.65 -1.65 2.39
CA ILE A 106 2.61 -0.56 2.56
C ILE A 106 2.30 0.13 3.88
N PHE A 107 3.26 0.12 4.79
CA PHE A 107 3.18 0.89 6.03
C PHE A 107 3.70 2.30 5.80
N ILE A 108 3.05 3.27 6.44
CA ILE A 108 3.32 4.69 6.29
C ILE A 108 3.85 5.22 7.61
N SER A 109 4.99 5.92 7.54
CA SER A 109 5.56 6.60 8.70
C SER A 109 4.71 7.81 9.12
N LYS A 110 4.94 8.31 10.34
CA LYS A 110 4.26 9.50 10.85
C LYS A 110 4.44 10.72 9.93
N GLU A 111 5.64 10.93 9.41
CA GLU A 111 5.97 12.07 8.55
C GLU A 111 5.19 12.01 7.23
N GLN A 112 5.11 10.84 6.62
CA GLN A 112 4.34 10.61 5.39
C GLN A 112 2.84 10.72 5.68
N GLY A 113 2.37 10.14 6.79
CA GLY A 113 0.97 10.20 7.20
C GLY A 113 0.48 11.62 7.42
N MET A 114 1.29 12.52 8.00
CA MET A 114 0.95 13.94 8.13
C MET A 114 0.70 14.61 6.78
N GLN A 115 1.48 14.30 5.75
CA GLN A 115 1.29 14.84 4.40
C GLN A 115 0.03 14.26 3.74
N ILE A 116 -0.20 12.96 3.88
CA ILE A 116 -1.40 12.27 3.39
C ILE A 116 -2.66 12.86 4.04
N GLU A 117 -2.64 13.06 5.35
CA GLU A 117 -3.75 13.63 6.11
C GLU A 117 -4.12 15.04 5.61
N GLN A 118 -3.14 15.87 5.26
CA GLN A 118 -3.40 17.19 4.67
C GLN A 118 -4.14 17.09 3.34
N ILE A 119 -3.78 16.13 2.48
CA ILE A 119 -4.48 15.90 1.21
C ILE A 119 -5.89 15.40 1.49
N ILE A 120 -6.08 14.43 2.39
CA ILE A 120 -7.40 13.93 2.79
C ILE A 120 -8.29 15.10 3.26
N LYS A 121 -7.81 15.94 4.17
CA LYS A 121 -8.54 17.10 4.68
C LYS A 121 -8.91 18.10 3.58
N SER A 122 -7.99 18.38 2.65
CA SER A 122 -8.28 19.28 1.53
C SER A 122 -9.28 18.68 0.54
N THR A 123 -9.21 17.37 0.30
CA THR A 123 -10.14 16.66 -0.57
C THR A 123 -11.55 16.61 0.03
N ILE A 124 -11.66 16.35 1.33
CA ILE A 124 -12.95 16.34 2.05
C ILE A 124 -13.63 17.72 1.93
N LYS A 125 -12.89 18.82 2.06
CA LYS A 125 -13.44 20.18 1.86
C LYS A 125 -14.06 20.38 0.46
N LYS A 126 -13.52 19.73 -0.57
CA LYS A 126 -14.13 19.79 -1.91
C LYS A 126 -15.48 19.11 -1.95
N TYR A 127 -15.66 18.00 -1.24
CA TYR A 127 -16.95 17.33 -1.11
C TYR A 127 -17.98 18.17 -0.35
N GLU A 128 -17.55 19.01 0.59
CA GLU A 128 -18.41 19.91 1.36
C GLU A 128 -18.90 21.12 0.54
N HIS A 129 -18.25 21.44 -0.59
CA HIS A 129 -18.53 22.63 -1.40
C HIS A 129 -18.86 22.25 -2.86
N PRO A 130 -20.06 21.78 -3.15
CA PRO A 130 -20.47 21.47 -4.51
C PRO A 130 -20.53 22.74 -5.41
N PRO A 131 -20.40 22.60 -6.75
CA PRO A 131 -20.40 21.33 -7.50
C PRO A 131 -19.05 20.59 -7.41
N LEU A 132 -19.11 19.25 -7.36
CA LEU A 132 -17.92 18.42 -7.34
C LEU A 132 -17.18 18.48 -8.68
N ASP A 133 -15.89 18.82 -8.62
CA ASP A 133 -15.00 18.71 -9.77
C ASP A 133 -14.30 17.33 -9.77
N ALA A 134 -14.84 16.43 -10.59
CA ALA A 134 -14.31 15.07 -10.74
C ALA A 134 -12.84 15.03 -11.17
N LYS A 135 -12.39 15.98 -11.99
CA LYS A 135 -10.99 16.09 -12.42
C LYS A 135 -10.08 16.47 -11.23
N SER A 136 -10.49 17.44 -10.43
CA SER A 136 -9.77 17.85 -9.23
C SER A 136 -9.67 16.72 -8.22
N LEU A 137 -10.73 15.93 -8.02
CA LEU A 137 -10.72 14.74 -7.15
C LEU A 137 -9.80 13.65 -7.70
N SER A 138 -9.79 13.44 -9.01
CA SER A 138 -8.89 12.48 -9.66
C SER A 138 -7.43 12.87 -9.51
N ILE A 139 -7.11 14.16 -9.57
CA ILE A 139 -5.75 14.67 -9.33
C ILE A 139 -5.33 14.41 -7.87
N ASP A 140 -6.19 14.67 -6.88
CA ASP A 140 -5.88 14.38 -5.48
C ASP A 140 -5.68 12.88 -5.24
N CYS A 141 -6.51 12.06 -5.87
CA CYS A 141 -6.37 10.61 -5.82
C CYS A 141 -5.01 10.15 -6.39
N TYR A 142 -4.61 10.67 -7.55
CA TYR A 142 -3.31 10.37 -8.15
C TYR A 142 -2.14 10.85 -7.30
N ARG A 143 -2.24 12.04 -6.69
CA ARG A 143 -1.24 12.53 -5.73
C ARG A 143 -1.04 11.57 -4.57
N LEU A 144 -2.13 11.04 -3.99
CA LEU A 144 -2.05 10.04 -2.94
C LEU A 144 -1.42 8.74 -3.44
N LEU A 145 -1.73 8.29 -4.66
CA LEU A 145 -1.07 7.12 -5.24
C LEU A 145 0.44 7.29 -5.34
N MET A 146 0.93 8.50 -5.68
CA MET A 146 2.36 8.77 -5.76
C MET A 146 3.07 8.68 -4.40
N PHE A 147 2.42 9.02 -3.29
CA PHE A 147 2.99 8.79 -1.95
C PHE A 147 3.30 7.31 -1.69
N PHE A 148 2.51 6.42 -2.25
CA PHE A 148 2.73 4.98 -2.10
C PHE A 148 3.72 4.43 -3.14
N ALA A 149 3.91 5.09 -4.27
CA ALA A 149 4.93 4.74 -5.24
C ALA A 149 6.33 5.03 -4.69
N ASP A 150 6.52 6.20 -4.07
CA ASP A 150 7.79 6.65 -3.49
C ASP A 150 8.01 6.14 -2.06
N GLY A 151 6.93 6.00 -1.32
CA GLY A 151 6.92 5.73 0.13
C GLY A 151 7.11 4.29 0.51
N VAL A 152 7.53 3.51 -0.42
CA VAL A 152 7.83 2.16 -0.06
C VAL A 152 9.13 2.12 0.68
N SER A 153 9.04 1.89 1.95
CA SER A 153 10.16 1.49 2.75
C SER A 153 10.82 0.24 2.13
N THR A 154 11.63 0.43 1.10
CA THR A 154 12.71 -0.48 0.76
C THR A 154 13.52 -0.82 2.02
N GLU A 155 13.54 0.06 3.01
CA GLU A 155 14.18 -0.14 4.30
C GLU A 155 13.67 -1.37 5.06
N ASN A 156 12.39 -1.70 5.04
CA ASN A 156 11.89 -2.88 5.76
C ASN A 156 12.26 -4.21 5.09
N PHE A 157 12.45 -4.25 3.78
CA PHE A 157 12.91 -5.47 3.09
C PHE A 157 14.42 -5.55 3.03
N ILE A 158 15.12 -4.42 2.93
CA ILE A 158 16.58 -4.38 2.93
C ILE A 158 17.15 -5.04 4.20
N HIS A 159 16.47 -4.93 5.34
CA HIS A 159 16.88 -5.56 6.58
C HIS A 159 16.35 -7.01 6.78
N GLU A 160 15.49 -7.51 5.89
CA GLU A 160 15.04 -8.91 6.00
C GLU A 160 16.18 -9.87 5.65
N PRO A 161 16.52 -10.83 6.54
CA PRO A 161 17.65 -11.74 6.31
C PRO A 161 17.59 -12.50 4.98
N LEU A 162 16.39 -12.86 4.53
CA LEU A 162 16.20 -13.54 3.24
C LEU A 162 16.44 -12.60 2.05
N TYR A 163 16.05 -11.33 2.15
CA TYR A 163 16.34 -10.33 1.12
C TYR A 163 17.85 -10.11 0.99
N GLN A 164 18.52 -9.82 2.09
CA GLN A 164 19.97 -9.58 2.12
C GLN A 164 20.77 -10.79 1.62
N ARG A 165 20.34 -11.99 2.00
CA ARG A 165 21.07 -13.21 1.68
C ARG A 165 20.88 -13.66 0.23
N TYR A 166 19.70 -13.45 -0.35
CA TYR A 166 19.34 -14.06 -1.63
C TYR A 166 18.98 -13.04 -2.71
N ILE A 167 18.24 -11.99 -2.38
CA ILE A 167 17.73 -11.04 -3.38
C ILE A 167 18.75 -9.96 -3.69
N ALA A 168 19.29 -9.28 -2.69
CA ALA A 168 20.26 -8.19 -2.89
C ALA A 168 21.49 -8.61 -3.71
N PRO A 169 22.12 -9.78 -3.48
CA PRO A 169 23.24 -10.23 -4.32
C PRO A 169 22.83 -10.53 -5.75
N VAL A 170 21.63 -11.09 -5.97
CA VAL A 170 21.13 -11.39 -7.31
C VAL A 170 20.82 -10.11 -8.09
N LEU A 171 20.19 -9.11 -7.44
CA LEU A 171 19.95 -7.80 -8.06
C LEU A 171 21.25 -7.12 -8.48
N LYS A 172 22.26 -7.13 -7.61
CA LYS A 172 23.58 -6.60 -7.91
C LYS A 172 24.24 -7.31 -9.10
N GLU A 173 24.04 -8.61 -9.21
CA GLU A 173 24.54 -9.39 -10.36
C GLU A 173 23.86 -8.99 -11.65
N ILE A 174 22.53 -8.86 -11.64
CA ILE A 174 21.76 -8.40 -12.80
C ILE A 174 22.22 -7.00 -13.21
N GLU A 175 22.34 -6.07 -12.26
CA GLU A 175 22.78 -4.69 -12.52
C GLU A 175 24.20 -4.60 -13.10
N ASN A 176 25.10 -5.48 -12.65
CA ASN A 176 26.50 -5.46 -13.14
C ASN A 176 26.65 -6.14 -14.50
N ASN A 177 25.78 -7.06 -14.87
CA ASN A 177 25.91 -7.91 -16.06
C ASN A 177 24.66 -7.85 -16.96
N TYR A 178 23.90 -6.75 -16.94
CA TYR A 178 22.66 -6.58 -17.71
C TYR A 178 22.83 -6.71 -19.22
N THR A 179 24.07 -6.66 -19.75
CA THR A 179 24.38 -6.85 -21.16
C THR A 179 24.62 -8.31 -21.52
N GLU A 180 24.69 -9.21 -20.54
CA GLU A 180 24.91 -10.65 -20.74
C GLU A 180 23.59 -11.43 -20.65
N GLU A 181 23.51 -12.59 -21.30
CA GLU A 181 22.39 -13.51 -21.16
C GLU A 181 22.45 -14.21 -19.79
N LEU A 182 21.78 -13.64 -18.80
CA LEU A 182 21.70 -14.22 -17.47
C LEU A 182 20.52 -15.19 -17.39
N THR A 183 20.77 -16.39 -16.91
CA THR A 183 19.71 -17.38 -16.66
C THR A 183 19.33 -17.45 -15.18
N ILE A 184 18.08 -17.78 -14.88
CA ILE A 184 17.61 -18.00 -13.50
C ILE A 184 18.42 -19.09 -12.80
N GLN A 185 18.92 -20.09 -13.55
CA GLN A 185 19.76 -21.15 -13.03
C GLN A 185 21.10 -20.62 -12.54
N GLU A 186 21.77 -19.75 -13.30
CA GLU A 186 23.03 -19.11 -12.90
C GLU A 186 22.85 -18.21 -11.70
N LEU A 187 21.81 -17.36 -11.72
CA LEU A 187 21.48 -16.48 -10.61
C LEU A 187 21.20 -17.26 -9.32
N SER A 188 20.44 -18.35 -9.41
CA SER A 188 20.13 -19.19 -8.25
C SER A 188 21.35 -19.94 -7.70
N ASN A 189 22.24 -20.40 -8.58
CA ASN A 189 23.48 -21.05 -8.19
C ASN A 189 24.41 -20.11 -7.41
N LYS A 190 24.47 -18.83 -7.78
CA LYS A 190 25.30 -17.82 -7.08
C LYS A 190 24.89 -17.62 -5.62
N VAL A 191 23.62 -17.80 -5.30
CA VAL A 191 23.10 -17.67 -3.93
C VAL A 191 22.77 -19.03 -3.29
N TYR A 192 23.18 -20.14 -3.91
CA TYR A 192 23.07 -21.51 -3.39
C TYR A 192 21.63 -21.94 -3.06
N ILE A 193 20.67 -21.59 -3.91
CA ILE A 193 19.25 -22.00 -3.79
C ILE A 193 18.73 -22.56 -5.11
N THR A 194 17.54 -23.15 -5.10
CA THR A 194 16.89 -23.62 -6.33
C THR A 194 16.26 -22.46 -7.12
N PRO A 195 16.17 -22.57 -8.47
CA PRO A 195 15.49 -21.58 -9.30
C PRO A 195 14.05 -21.30 -8.86
N GLN A 196 13.32 -22.34 -8.47
CA GLN A 196 11.94 -22.22 -7.99
C GLN A 196 11.85 -21.44 -6.68
N TYR A 197 12.84 -21.62 -5.79
CA TYR A 197 12.88 -20.84 -4.54
C TYR A 197 13.26 -19.39 -4.79
N LEU A 198 14.20 -19.13 -5.70
CA LEU A 198 14.56 -17.77 -6.11
C LEU A 198 13.35 -17.06 -6.75
N THR A 199 12.63 -17.71 -7.65
CA THR A 199 11.41 -17.15 -8.25
C THR A 199 10.37 -16.77 -7.19
N ARG A 200 10.14 -17.63 -6.18
CA ARG A 200 9.22 -17.31 -5.06
C ARG A 200 9.69 -16.12 -4.23
N LEU A 201 11.00 -15.97 -4.01
CA LEU A 201 11.55 -14.83 -3.30
C LEU A 201 11.42 -13.54 -4.12
N PHE A 202 11.66 -13.58 -5.44
CA PHE A 202 11.42 -12.44 -6.33
C PHE A 202 9.95 -12.01 -6.30
N GLN A 203 9.01 -12.94 -6.43
CA GLN A 203 7.58 -12.62 -6.28
C GLN A 203 7.24 -12.04 -4.91
N ARG A 204 7.84 -12.56 -3.84
CA ARG A 204 7.61 -12.07 -2.49
C ARG A 204 8.13 -10.65 -2.26
N PHE A 205 9.35 -10.34 -2.71
CA PHE A 205 10.05 -9.09 -2.38
C PHE A 205 9.91 -8.01 -3.46
N LEU A 206 9.77 -8.40 -4.72
CA LEU A 206 9.77 -7.49 -5.85
C LEU A 206 8.45 -7.51 -6.63
N GLY A 207 7.57 -8.48 -6.36
CA GLY A 207 6.26 -8.59 -7.02
C GLY A 207 6.33 -9.05 -8.48
N CYS A 208 7.53 -9.41 -8.98
CA CYS A 208 7.76 -9.90 -10.34
C CYS A 208 8.67 -11.13 -10.31
N SER A 209 8.77 -11.85 -11.43
CA SER A 209 9.79 -12.87 -11.59
C SER A 209 11.16 -12.26 -11.92
N ALA A 210 12.23 -13.02 -11.73
CA ALA A 210 13.58 -12.58 -12.13
C ALA A 210 13.73 -12.35 -13.65
N TYR A 211 12.82 -12.93 -14.44
CA TYR A 211 12.75 -12.74 -15.90
C TYR A 211 12.04 -11.43 -16.28
N GLU A 212 11.11 -10.97 -15.45
CA GLU A 212 10.35 -9.75 -15.67
C GLU A 212 11.08 -8.52 -15.11
N TYR A 213 12.04 -8.74 -14.22
CA TYR A 213 12.87 -7.70 -13.65
C TYR A 213 13.94 -7.23 -14.64
#